data_9175ceca63bfe002fd0ab5dc18d0f4d0
#
_entry.id   9175ceca63bfe002fd0ab5dc18d0f4d0
#
_cell.length_a   1.000
_cell.length_b   1.000
_cell.length_c   1.000
_cell.angle_alpha   90.00
_cell.angle_beta   90.00
_cell.angle_gamma   90.00
#
_symmetry.space_group_name_H-M   'P 1'
#
loop_
_entity.id
_entity.type
_entity.pdbx_description
1 polymer ?
#
loop_
_entity_poly.entity_id
_entity_poly.type
_entity_poly.pdbx_seq_one_letter_code
_entity_poly.pdbx_strand_id
1 'polypeptide(L)' 'IILFMEHGNIIEQGSHKELLKKKGAYAALYYSQFE' A
#
# COMPACT_ATOMS: atom_id res chain seq x y z
N ILE A 1 -9.61 -2.97 6.53
CA ILE A 1 -9.25 -2.39 5.23
C ILE A 1 -8.28 -1.24 5.41
N ILE A 2 -7.25 -1.24 4.60
CA ILE A 2 -6.25 -0.17 4.61
C ILE A 2 -6.50 0.73 3.42
N LEU A 3 -6.50 2.04 3.68
CA LEU A 3 -6.62 3.02 2.60
C LEU A 3 -5.29 3.73 2.47
N PHE A 4 -4.64 3.58 1.34
CA PHE A 4 -3.37 4.23 1.09
C PHE A 4 -3.62 5.46 0.23
N MET A 5 -3.37 6.62 0.80
CA MET A 5 -3.70 7.88 0.15
C MET A 5 -2.44 8.66 -0.20
N GLU A 6 -2.55 9.42 -1.27
CA GLU A 6 -1.46 10.28 -1.68
C GLU A 6 -2.04 11.52 -2.35
N HIS A 7 -1.57 12.68 -1.93
CA HIS A 7 -2.03 13.95 -2.50
C HIS A 7 -3.54 14.09 -2.42
N GLY A 8 -4.13 13.61 -1.35
CA GLY A 8 -5.56 13.73 -1.15
C GLY A 8 -6.40 12.70 -1.91
N ASN A 9 -5.76 11.77 -2.59
CA ASN A 9 -6.47 10.74 -3.34
C ASN A 9 -6.14 9.36 -2.81
N ILE A 10 -7.11 8.47 -2.86
CA ILE A 10 -6.87 7.07 -2.50
C ILE A 10 -6.30 6.37 -3.72
N ILE A 11 -5.06 5.94 -3.62
CA ILE A 11 -4.42 5.27 -4.74
C ILE A 11 -4.45 3.75 -4.60
N GLU A 12 -4.60 3.26 -3.36
CA GLU A 12 -4.70 1.81 -3.14
C GLU A 12 -5.59 1.57 -1.94
N GLN A 13 -6.29 0.46 -1.96
CA GLN A 13 -7.10 0.09 -0.82
C GLN A 13 -7.26 -1.43 -0.81
N GLY A 14 -7.46 -1.97 0.39
CA GLY A 14 -7.62 -3.40 0.55
C GLY A 14 -7.00 -3.85 1.85
N SER A 15 -6.89 -5.16 2.03
CA SER A 15 -6.24 -5.69 3.21
C SER A 15 -4.73 -5.60 3.06
N HIS A 16 -4.03 -5.75 4.18
CA HIS A 16 -2.57 -5.72 4.16
C HIS A 16 -2.01 -6.71 3.14
N LYS A 17 -2.53 -7.93 3.15
CA LYS A 17 -2.05 -8.94 2.24
C LYS A 17 -2.35 -8.59 0.78
N GLU A 18 -3.51 -8.03 0.56
CA GLU A 18 -3.89 -7.68 -0.80
C GLU A 18 -3.01 -6.57 -1.35
N LEU A 19 -2.71 -5.58 -0.53
CA LEU A 19 -1.87 -4.48 -0.98
C LEU A 19 -0.45 -4.94 -1.26
N LEU A 20 0.06 -5.84 -0.45
CA LEU A 20 1.38 -6.40 -0.69
C LEU A 20 1.41 -7.22 -1.97
N LYS A 21 0.33 -7.92 -2.25
CA LYS A 21 0.23 -8.73 -3.46
C LYS A 21 0.23 -7.87 -4.71
N LYS A 22 -0.36 -6.69 -4.62
CA LYS A 22 -0.41 -5.79 -5.77
C LYS A 22 0.97 -5.26 -6.13
N LYS A 23 1.89 -5.26 -5.18
CA LYS A 23 3.23 -4.76 -5.39
C LYS A 23 3.22 -3.33 -5.90
N GLY A 24 2.32 -2.53 -5.35
CA GLY A 24 2.22 -1.13 -5.74
C GLY A 24 2.93 -0.22 -4.75
N ALA A 25 2.41 1.00 -4.59
CA ALA A 25 3.04 1.98 -3.72
C ALA A 25 3.08 1.52 -2.27
N TYR A 26 2.00 0.89 -1.81
CA TYR A 26 1.95 0.43 -0.43
C TYR A 26 3.03 -0.61 -0.17
N ALA A 27 3.15 -1.57 -1.07
CA ALA A 27 4.14 -2.62 -0.91
C ALA A 27 5.56 -2.05 -0.96
N ALA A 28 5.78 -1.10 -1.84
CA ALA A 28 7.10 -0.48 -1.96
C ALA A 28 7.48 0.22 -0.65
N LEU A 29 6.53 0.93 -0.07
CA LEU A 29 6.78 1.61 1.18
C LEU A 29 7.03 0.62 2.31
N TYR A 30 6.23 -0.42 2.36
CA TYR A 30 6.35 -1.43 3.39
C TYR A 30 7.72 -2.10 3.36
N TYR A 31 8.12 -2.53 2.17
CA TYR A 31 9.38 -3.24 2.05
C TYR A 31 10.58 -2.33 2.24
N SER A 32 10.43 -1.06 1.96
CA SER A 32 11.55 -0.15 2.17
C SER A 32 11.82 0.05 3.67
N GLN A 33 10.82 -0.20 4.51
CA GLN A 33 10.99 -0.03 5.94
C GLN A 33 11.29 -1.33 6.68
N PHE A 34 10.80 -2.43 6.16
CA PHE A 34 10.91 -3.70 6.86
C PHE A 34 11.72 -4.73 6.08
N GLU A 35 12.44 -4.30 5.13
CA GLU A 35 13.20 -5.18 4.28
C GLU A 35 14.38 -5.80 4.98
#